data_ff70f251f54147a96d293d2e53e3e4cd
#
_entry.id   ff70f251f54147a96d293d2e53e3e4cd
#
_cell.length_a   1.000
_cell.length_b   1.000
_cell.length_c   1.000
_cell.angle_alpha   90.00
_cell.angle_beta   90.00
_cell.angle_gamma   90.00
#
_symmetry.space_group_name_H-M   'P 1'
#
loop_
_entity.id
_entity.type
_entity.pdbx_description
1 polymer ?
#
loop_
_entity_poly.entity_id
_entity_poly.type
_entity_poly.pdbx_seq_one_letter_code
_entity_poly.pdbx_strand_id
1 'polypeptide(L)'
;DHLEINAEEISPKIMDSLAYFYDEPFSDPSMIPTFLLSQSVKNYCTVVLGGDGADELFGGYPSQLRAMRVHSMLRNIPISFRGLVSQILLEVLPVDLRGYSLAHSLGVDFNNISSSFNPLFYKKEMKYLLGDLFARDIENLDQKKIEPPLKPKTYLNMLNMSDFKSFLTEDVLVKIDRSSMAHSLEVRSPFLSKEIIEFAFTRVPDQLKIHQGRKKIILKLLGKKILPKKFIFERKQGFSFPIDQLLLQDDWSEYFAEKILN
;
A
#
# COMPACT_ATOMS: atom_id res chain seq x y z
N ASP A 1 13.41 -16.47 -22.98
CA ASP A 1 14.68 -16.29 -22.29
C ASP A 1 14.36 -15.82 -20.85
N HIS A 2 15.14 -16.29 -19.89
CA HIS A 2 15.04 -15.91 -18.49
C HIS A 2 16.42 -15.42 -18.02
N LEU A 3 16.43 -14.23 -17.38
CA LEU A 3 17.62 -13.64 -16.82
C LEU A 3 17.39 -13.40 -15.33
N GLU A 4 18.28 -13.95 -14.51
CA GLU A 4 18.31 -13.66 -13.07
C GLU A 4 19.33 -12.54 -12.81
N ILE A 5 18.85 -11.48 -12.15
CA ILE A 5 19.68 -10.33 -11.79
C ILE A 5 19.73 -10.29 -10.26
N ASN A 6 20.93 -10.34 -9.72
CA ASN A 6 21.16 -10.11 -8.30
C ASN A 6 21.38 -8.61 -8.08
N ALA A 7 20.71 -8.05 -7.07
CA ALA A 7 21.01 -6.70 -6.61
C ALA A 7 22.43 -6.66 -6.01
N GLU A 8 23.16 -5.60 -6.31
CA GLU A 8 24.46 -5.35 -5.71
C GLU A 8 24.35 -5.11 -4.20
N GLU A 9 25.48 -5.19 -3.51
CA GLU A 9 25.56 -4.90 -2.08
C GLU A 9 25.11 -3.46 -1.79
N ILE A 10 24.21 -3.29 -0.83
CA ILE A 10 23.51 -2.03 -0.61
C ILE A 10 24.33 -1.19 0.37
N SER A 11 24.89 -0.10 -0.11
CA SER A 11 25.57 0.90 0.73
C SER A 11 24.57 1.96 1.24
N PRO A 12 24.73 2.50 2.48
CA PRO A 12 23.90 3.60 2.98
C PRO A 12 23.85 4.84 2.07
N LYS A 13 24.89 5.07 1.28
CA LYS A 13 24.97 6.19 0.31
C LYS A 13 23.85 6.19 -0.74
N ILE A 14 23.16 5.05 -0.94
CA ILE A 14 21.98 5.01 -1.81
C ILE A 14 20.90 6.00 -1.35
N MET A 15 20.84 6.28 -0.04
CA MET A 15 19.87 7.20 0.53
C MET A 15 20.02 8.64 0.04
N ASP A 16 21.27 9.09 -0.24
CA ASP A 16 21.51 10.40 -0.83
C ASP A 16 20.95 10.48 -2.27
N SER A 17 21.12 9.41 -3.05
CA SER A 17 20.54 9.33 -4.40
C SER A 17 19.00 9.29 -4.35
N LEU A 18 18.44 8.50 -3.45
CA LEU A 18 17.00 8.42 -3.27
C LEU A 18 16.43 9.77 -2.84
N ALA A 19 17.02 10.44 -1.85
CA ALA A 19 16.61 11.77 -1.41
C ALA A 19 16.61 12.77 -2.56
N TYR A 20 17.63 12.74 -3.42
CA TYR A 20 17.71 13.61 -4.59
C TYR A 20 16.60 13.34 -5.63
N PHE A 21 16.40 12.07 -6.00
CA PHE A 21 15.44 11.72 -7.07
C PHE A 21 13.98 11.75 -6.62
N TYR A 22 13.71 11.51 -5.32
CA TYR A 22 12.34 11.58 -4.80
C TYR A 22 11.87 13.00 -4.50
N ASP A 23 12.78 13.91 -4.18
CA ASP A 23 12.54 15.35 -3.95
C ASP A 23 11.56 15.67 -2.80
N GLU A 24 11.09 14.67 -2.08
CA GLU A 24 10.19 14.79 -0.94
C GLU A 24 10.38 13.62 0.03
N PRO A 25 10.00 13.76 1.31
CA PRO A 25 10.01 12.63 2.24
C PRO A 25 9.09 11.51 1.77
N PHE A 26 9.64 10.32 1.58
CA PHE A 26 8.93 9.15 1.10
C PHE A 26 9.16 7.96 2.02
N SER A 27 8.09 7.32 2.53
CA SER A 27 8.17 6.35 3.61
C SER A 27 8.06 4.88 3.21
N ASP A 28 7.93 4.56 1.92
CA ASP A 28 7.88 3.16 1.46
C ASP A 28 9.29 2.58 1.30
N PRO A 29 9.74 1.65 2.20
CA PRO A 29 11.07 1.06 2.15
C PRO A 29 11.33 0.25 0.88
N SER A 30 10.30 -0.13 0.13
CA SER A 30 10.46 -0.81 -1.16
C SER A 30 10.99 0.11 -2.27
N MET A 31 11.15 1.42 -2.02
CA MET A 31 11.83 2.34 -2.94
C MET A 31 13.28 1.90 -3.20
N ILE A 32 13.98 1.41 -2.18
CA ILE A 32 15.36 0.96 -2.29
C ILE A 32 15.51 -0.19 -3.31
N PRO A 33 14.85 -1.34 -3.13
CA PRO A 33 14.96 -2.44 -4.10
C PRO A 33 14.36 -2.07 -5.47
N THR A 34 13.36 -1.18 -5.55
CA THR A 34 12.83 -0.70 -6.83
C THR A 34 13.88 0.11 -7.60
N PHE A 35 14.60 0.98 -6.91
CA PHE A 35 15.67 1.80 -7.48
C PHE A 35 16.82 0.91 -8.02
N LEU A 36 17.32 -0.04 -7.22
CA LEU A 36 18.38 -0.97 -7.60
C LEU A 36 17.96 -1.89 -8.75
N LEU A 37 16.72 -2.37 -8.73
CA LEU A 37 16.20 -3.16 -9.83
C LEU A 37 16.16 -2.34 -11.12
N SER A 38 15.71 -1.11 -11.07
CA SER A 38 15.65 -0.20 -12.22
C SER A 38 17.06 0.06 -12.79
N GLN A 39 18.04 0.30 -11.93
CA GLN A 39 19.44 0.43 -12.30
C GLN A 39 19.96 -0.79 -13.06
N SER A 40 19.72 -1.98 -12.53
CA SER A 40 20.19 -3.23 -13.11
C SER A 40 19.49 -3.55 -14.44
N VAL A 41 18.18 -3.38 -14.51
CA VAL A 41 17.36 -3.67 -15.70
C VAL A 41 17.67 -2.73 -16.85
N LYS A 42 18.03 -1.47 -16.57
CA LYS A 42 18.39 -0.49 -17.61
C LYS A 42 19.50 -0.97 -18.54
N ASN A 43 20.40 -1.82 -18.06
CA ASN A 43 21.50 -2.37 -18.87
C ASN A 43 21.00 -3.31 -19.99
N TYR A 44 19.76 -3.80 -19.91
CA TYR A 44 19.19 -4.78 -20.83
C TYR A 44 18.08 -4.21 -21.70
N CYS A 45 17.35 -3.20 -21.23
CA CYS A 45 16.23 -2.61 -21.97
C CYS A 45 15.95 -1.17 -21.54
N THR A 46 15.21 -0.45 -22.38
CA THR A 46 14.78 0.94 -22.11
C THR A 46 13.33 1.04 -21.68
N VAL A 47 12.54 -0.01 -21.93
CA VAL A 47 11.11 -0.09 -21.57
C VAL A 47 10.85 -1.47 -20.97
N VAL A 48 10.11 -1.48 -19.86
CA VAL A 48 9.68 -2.72 -19.18
C VAL A 48 8.18 -2.69 -18.88
N LEU A 49 7.61 -3.87 -18.68
CA LEU A 49 6.23 -4.01 -18.23
C LEU A 49 6.20 -4.34 -16.74
N GLY A 50 5.45 -3.52 -15.97
CA GLY A 50 5.17 -3.73 -14.55
C GLY A 50 3.82 -4.41 -14.32
N GLY A 51 3.62 -4.91 -13.09
CA GLY A 51 2.36 -5.55 -12.65
C GLY A 51 1.48 -4.66 -11.80
N ASP A 52 1.74 -3.36 -11.76
CA ASP A 52 1.11 -2.40 -10.87
C ASP A 52 -0.36 -2.16 -11.24
N GLY A 53 -1.16 -1.85 -10.25
CA GLY A 53 -2.61 -1.74 -10.40
C GLY A 53 -3.38 -3.06 -10.22
N ALA A 54 -2.69 -4.22 -10.27
CA ALA A 54 -3.35 -5.50 -10.13
C ALA A 54 -3.91 -5.76 -8.72
N ASP A 55 -3.27 -5.25 -7.68
CA ASP A 55 -3.73 -5.38 -6.28
C ASP A 55 -4.95 -4.49 -6.03
N GLU A 56 -4.94 -3.28 -6.50
CA GLU A 56 -5.99 -2.27 -6.36
C GLU A 56 -7.25 -2.66 -7.14
N LEU A 57 -7.08 -3.11 -8.37
CA LEU A 57 -8.20 -3.45 -9.25
C LEU A 57 -8.86 -4.79 -8.91
N PHE A 58 -8.08 -5.79 -8.48
CA PHE A 58 -8.54 -7.17 -8.35
C PHE A 58 -8.47 -7.72 -6.92
N GLY A 59 -8.25 -6.86 -5.92
CA GLY A 59 -8.31 -7.27 -4.52
C GLY A 59 -7.10 -8.09 -4.08
N GLY A 60 -5.91 -7.49 -4.07
CA GLY A 60 -4.66 -8.18 -3.74
C GLY A 60 -4.16 -7.95 -2.32
N TYR A 61 -4.58 -6.90 -1.63
CA TYR A 61 -4.04 -6.52 -0.33
C TYR A 61 -4.63 -7.33 0.83
N PRO A 62 -3.80 -7.74 1.81
CA PRO A 62 -4.30 -8.34 3.06
C PRO A 62 -5.23 -7.40 3.84
N SER A 63 -5.01 -6.09 3.75
CA SER A 63 -5.85 -5.05 4.36
C SER A 63 -7.29 -5.11 3.86
N GLN A 64 -7.50 -5.24 2.55
CA GLN A 64 -8.82 -5.38 1.94
C GLN A 64 -9.55 -6.62 2.46
N LEU A 65 -8.83 -7.76 2.59
CA LEU A 65 -9.40 -8.98 3.14
C LEU A 65 -9.81 -8.82 4.61
N ARG A 66 -8.98 -8.12 5.40
CA ARG A 66 -9.31 -7.79 6.80
C ARG A 66 -10.52 -6.87 6.86
N ALA A 67 -10.55 -5.81 6.06
CA ALA A 67 -11.65 -4.87 5.99
C ALA A 67 -12.98 -5.54 5.64
N MET A 68 -12.97 -6.45 4.67
CA MET A 68 -14.16 -7.24 4.30
C MET A 68 -14.66 -8.13 5.45
N ARG A 69 -13.76 -8.75 6.22
CA ARG A 69 -14.14 -9.54 7.42
C ARG A 69 -14.79 -8.64 8.48
N VAL A 70 -14.14 -7.52 8.82
CA VAL A 70 -14.66 -6.56 9.80
C VAL A 70 -16.02 -6.02 9.36
N HIS A 71 -16.15 -5.62 8.10
CA HIS A 71 -17.41 -5.19 7.53
C HIS A 71 -18.51 -6.26 7.67
N SER A 72 -18.22 -7.51 7.32
CA SER A 72 -19.22 -8.59 7.41
C SER A 72 -19.72 -8.84 8.84
N MET A 73 -18.86 -8.62 9.84
CA MET A 73 -19.21 -8.76 11.27
C MET A 73 -19.97 -7.57 11.80
N LEU A 74 -19.64 -6.35 11.38
CA LEU A 74 -20.09 -5.12 12.01
C LEU A 74 -21.16 -4.35 11.21
N ARG A 75 -21.44 -4.69 9.97
CA ARG A 75 -22.35 -3.95 9.08
C ARG A 75 -23.79 -3.79 9.64
N ASN A 76 -24.22 -4.73 10.47
CA ASN A 76 -25.55 -4.69 11.07
C ASN A 76 -25.61 -3.93 12.39
N ILE A 77 -24.47 -3.45 12.91
CA ILE A 77 -24.39 -2.68 14.15
C ILE A 77 -24.33 -1.19 13.77
N PRO A 78 -25.23 -0.35 14.30
CA PRO A 78 -25.25 1.08 14.00
C PRO A 78 -23.90 1.76 14.29
N ILE A 79 -23.48 2.66 13.40
CA ILE A 79 -22.20 3.38 13.54
C ILE A 79 -22.14 4.22 14.83
N SER A 80 -23.24 4.80 15.27
CA SER A 80 -23.32 5.56 16.51
C SER A 80 -22.91 4.72 17.73
N PHE A 81 -23.39 3.47 17.80
CA PHE A 81 -23.00 2.56 18.88
C PHE A 81 -21.56 2.09 18.76
N ARG A 82 -21.14 1.64 17.55
CA ARG A 82 -19.77 1.20 17.29
C ARG A 82 -18.76 2.32 17.54
N GLY A 83 -19.08 3.54 17.09
CA GLY A 83 -18.24 4.73 17.25
C GLY A 83 -18.02 5.09 18.72
N LEU A 84 -19.08 5.06 19.54
CA LEU A 84 -18.96 5.31 20.97
C LEU A 84 -18.02 4.27 21.64
N VAL A 85 -18.25 2.99 21.37
CA VAL A 85 -17.39 1.92 21.90
C VAL A 85 -15.93 2.08 21.44
N SER A 86 -15.74 2.41 20.15
CA SER A 86 -14.40 2.68 19.59
C SER A 86 -13.71 3.81 20.33
N GLN A 87 -14.37 4.96 20.52
CA GLN A 87 -13.81 6.12 21.23
C GLN A 87 -13.34 5.76 22.64
N ILE A 88 -14.22 5.09 23.41
CA ILE A 88 -13.86 4.66 24.78
C ILE A 88 -12.64 3.72 24.77
N LEU A 89 -12.63 2.75 23.87
CA LEU A 89 -11.50 1.80 23.78
C LEU A 89 -10.20 2.47 23.37
N LEU A 90 -10.23 3.40 22.40
CA LEU A 90 -9.04 4.11 21.92
C LEU A 90 -8.43 5.05 22.97
N GLU A 91 -9.24 5.57 23.89
CA GLU A 91 -8.75 6.37 25.01
C GLU A 91 -8.03 5.51 26.05
N VAL A 92 -8.59 4.34 26.37
CA VAL A 92 -8.10 3.47 27.45
C VAL A 92 -6.93 2.59 26.99
N LEU A 93 -7.00 2.08 25.75
CA LEU A 93 -6.01 1.11 25.26
C LEU A 93 -4.68 1.81 24.87
N PRO A 94 -3.52 1.24 25.22
CA PRO A 94 -2.24 1.60 24.62
C PRO A 94 -2.22 1.29 23.13
N VAL A 95 -1.55 2.12 22.32
CA VAL A 95 -1.48 1.96 20.85
C VAL A 95 -0.81 0.63 20.46
N ASP A 96 0.20 0.21 21.22
CA ASP A 96 0.96 -1.03 20.98
C ASP A 96 0.17 -2.31 21.28
N LEU A 97 -1.01 -2.18 21.91
CA LEU A 97 -1.80 -3.35 22.27
C LEU A 97 -2.47 -3.96 21.04
N ARG A 98 -2.37 -5.29 20.87
CA ARG A 98 -2.97 -6.04 19.74
C ARG A 98 -4.47 -5.76 19.49
N GLY A 99 -5.21 -5.26 20.47
CA GLY A 99 -6.63 -4.88 20.36
C GLY A 99 -6.87 -3.49 19.76
N TYR A 100 -5.88 -2.60 19.74
CA TYR A 100 -6.04 -1.21 19.34
C TYR A 100 -6.53 -1.05 17.89
N SER A 101 -5.95 -1.78 16.95
CA SER A 101 -6.38 -1.78 15.54
C SER A 101 -7.83 -2.28 15.36
N LEU A 102 -8.28 -3.22 16.19
CA LEU A 102 -9.68 -3.68 16.18
C LEU A 102 -10.61 -2.60 16.75
N ALA A 103 -10.23 -1.98 17.87
CA ALA A 103 -10.97 -0.86 18.46
C ALA A 103 -11.12 0.29 17.45
N HIS A 104 -10.05 0.66 16.74
CA HIS A 104 -10.10 1.64 15.66
C HIS A 104 -11.08 1.23 14.56
N SER A 105 -11.06 -0.04 14.14
CA SER A 105 -11.94 -0.57 13.10
C SER A 105 -13.43 -0.50 13.45
N LEU A 106 -13.80 -0.50 14.74
CA LEU A 106 -15.18 -0.32 15.18
C LEU A 106 -15.73 1.08 14.82
N GLY A 107 -14.88 2.10 14.86
CA GLY A 107 -15.25 3.48 14.55
C GLY A 107 -15.32 3.81 13.07
N VAL A 108 -14.90 2.91 12.18
CA VAL A 108 -14.87 3.15 10.73
C VAL A 108 -16.29 3.21 10.17
N ASP A 109 -16.60 4.30 9.47
CA ASP A 109 -17.84 4.39 8.70
C ASP A 109 -17.66 3.67 7.35
N PHE A 110 -18.35 2.56 7.18
CA PHE A 110 -18.29 1.74 5.96
C PHE A 110 -18.89 2.42 4.72
N ASN A 111 -19.60 3.53 4.88
CA ASN A 111 -20.14 4.31 3.76
C ASN A 111 -19.21 5.46 3.35
N ASN A 112 -18.20 5.76 4.15
CA ASN A 112 -17.28 6.87 3.94
C ASN A 112 -15.86 6.39 4.15
N ILE A 113 -15.34 5.64 3.17
CA ILE A 113 -13.99 5.09 3.25
C ILE A 113 -13.01 6.14 2.78
N SER A 114 -12.44 6.83 3.73
CA SER A 114 -11.13 7.42 3.58
C SER A 114 -10.06 6.35 3.84
N SER A 115 -8.81 6.64 3.50
CA SER A 115 -7.63 5.80 3.73
C SER A 115 -7.41 5.31 5.17
N SER A 116 -8.34 5.59 6.06
CA SER A 116 -8.25 5.39 7.51
C SER A 116 -8.38 3.94 8.00
N PHE A 117 -8.60 2.95 7.11
CA PHE A 117 -8.71 1.56 7.57
C PHE A 117 -7.37 0.97 8.06
N ASN A 118 -6.26 1.46 7.53
CA ASN A 118 -4.89 1.12 7.97
C ASN A 118 -4.05 2.40 8.01
N PRO A 119 -4.24 3.28 8.99
CA PRO A 119 -3.36 4.44 9.11
C PRO A 119 -1.94 3.99 9.43
N LEU A 120 -0.95 4.66 8.83
CA LEU A 120 0.46 4.45 9.18
C LEU A 120 0.70 4.85 10.64
N PHE A 121 0.09 5.96 11.05
CA PHE A 121 0.06 6.43 12.43
C PHE A 121 -1.39 6.70 12.86
N TYR A 122 -1.74 6.29 14.07
CA TYR A 122 -3.01 6.67 14.67
C TYR A 122 -2.97 8.13 15.15
N LYS A 123 -4.12 8.78 15.22
CA LYS A 123 -4.20 10.18 15.67
C LYS A 123 -3.52 10.44 17.02
N LYS A 124 -3.58 9.47 17.93
CA LYS A 124 -2.93 9.54 19.24
C LYS A 124 -1.40 9.57 19.12
N GLU A 125 -0.84 8.78 18.22
CA GLU A 125 0.60 8.78 17.91
C GLU A 125 1.02 10.07 17.22
N MET A 126 0.24 10.54 16.25
CA MET A 126 0.52 11.82 15.57
C MET A 126 0.49 12.99 16.54
N LYS A 127 -0.45 13.05 17.48
CA LYS A 127 -0.47 14.08 18.53
C LYS A 127 0.76 14.02 19.44
N TYR A 128 1.20 12.82 19.77
CA TYR A 128 2.42 12.63 20.56
C TYR A 128 3.68 13.07 19.80
N LEU A 129 3.79 12.74 18.52
CA LEU A 129 4.97 13.06 17.69
C LEU A 129 5.03 14.54 17.31
N LEU A 130 3.91 15.14 16.96
CA LEU A 130 3.85 16.50 16.41
C LEU A 130 3.49 17.57 17.45
N GLY A 131 3.05 17.16 18.64
CA GLY A 131 2.62 18.06 19.70
C GLY A 131 1.31 18.82 19.41
N ASP A 132 0.93 19.70 20.34
CA ASP A 132 -0.34 20.44 20.29
C ASP A 132 -0.41 21.48 19.15
N LEU A 133 0.72 21.93 18.63
CA LEU A 133 0.78 22.91 17.55
C LEU A 133 0.06 22.43 16.28
N PHE A 134 0.12 21.13 16.00
CA PHE A 134 -0.48 20.50 14.81
C PHE A 134 -1.81 19.78 15.11
N ALA A 135 -2.34 19.89 16.32
CA ALA A 135 -3.55 19.16 16.73
C ALA A 135 -4.76 19.44 15.83
N ARG A 136 -4.95 20.71 15.39
CA ARG A 136 -6.02 21.11 14.47
C ARG A 136 -5.83 20.52 13.08
N ASP A 137 -4.60 20.47 12.58
CA ASP A 137 -4.29 19.94 11.25
C ASP A 137 -4.48 18.42 11.24
N ILE A 138 -4.10 17.73 12.31
CA ILE A 138 -4.34 16.29 12.50
C ILE A 138 -5.85 15.97 12.50
N GLU A 139 -6.68 16.80 13.13
CA GLU A 139 -8.14 16.61 13.12
C GLU A 139 -8.75 16.80 11.73
N ASN A 140 -8.15 17.66 10.90
CA ASN A 140 -8.62 17.95 9.55
C ASN A 140 -8.13 16.95 8.50
N LEU A 141 -7.10 16.14 8.78
CA LEU A 141 -6.56 15.15 7.83
C LEU A 141 -7.61 14.12 7.34
N ASP A 142 -8.58 13.77 8.20
CA ASP A 142 -9.66 12.83 7.85
C ASP A 142 -10.75 13.44 6.95
N GLN A 143 -10.70 14.73 6.67
CA GLN A 143 -11.79 15.42 5.94
C GLN A 143 -11.65 15.35 4.42
N LYS A 144 -10.52 14.90 3.88
CA LYS A 144 -10.40 14.64 2.44
C LYS A 144 -11.29 13.45 2.04
N LYS A 145 -12.56 13.73 1.80
CA LYS A 145 -13.48 12.77 1.18
C LYS A 145 -13.02 12.51 -0.24
N ILE A 146 -12.59 11.31 -0.52
CA ILE A 146 -12.34 10.86 -1.88
C ILE A 146 -13.70 10.63 -2.52
N GLU A 147 -14.18 11.59 -3.31
CA GLU A 147 -15.39 11.38 -4.11
C GLU A 147 -15.07 10.41 -5.24
N PRO A 148 -15.70 9.22 -5.26
CA PRO A 148 -15.47 8.26 -6.33
C PRO A 148 -16.08 8.78 -7.65
N PRO A 149 -15.38 8.67 -8.80
CA PRO A 149 -15.92 9.06 -10.10
C PRO A 149 -17.07 8.17 -10.54
N LEU A 150 -17.16 6.97 -9.98
CA LEU A 150 -18.22 5.99 -10.17
C LEU A 150 -18.81 5.67 -8.80
N LYS A 151 -20.13 5.64 -8.69
CA LYS A 151 -20.78 5.18 -7.44
C LYS A 151 -20.45 3.70 -7.22
N PRO A 152 -19.65 3.36 -6.20
CA PRO A 152 -19.29 1.99 -5.93
C PRO A 152 -20.53 1.20 -5.53
N LYS A 153 -20.70 0.01 -6.12
CA LYS A 153 -21.88 -0.84 -5.86
C LYS A 153 -21.72 -1.70 -4.61
N THR A 154 -20.49 -1.94 -4.18
CA THR A 154 -20.16 -2.86 -3.09
C THR A 154 -19.08 -2.28 -2.20
N TYR A 155 -18.96 -2.82 -0.99
CA TYR A 155 -17.92 -2.40 -0.05
C TYR A 155 -16.50 -2.70 -0.58
N LEU A 156 -16.30 -3.85 -1.24
CA LEU A 156 -15.01 -4.15 -1.86
C LEU A 156 -14.66 -3.17 -3.00
N ASN A 157 -15.64 -2.81 -3.83
CA ASN A 157 -15.42 -1.80 -4.86
C ASN A 157 -15.04 -0.43 -4.28
N MET A 158 -15.59 -0.08 -3.13
CA MET A 158 -15.20 1.16 -2.42
C MET A 158 -13.74 1.09 -1.94
N LEU A 159 -13.34 -0.02 -1.31
CA LEU A 159 -11.95 -0.24 -0.89
C LEU A 159 -10.99 -0.17 -2.08
N ASN A 160 -11.28 -0.92 -3.13
CA ASN A 160 -10.47 -0.91 -4.36
C ASN A 160 -10.36 0.50 -4.95
N MET A 161 -11.46 1.27 -4.97
CA MET A 161 -11.46 2.64 -5.49
C MET A 161 -10.64 3.59 -4.62
N SER A 162 -10.70 3.42 -3.31
CA SER A 162 -9.87 4.18 -2.36
C SER A 162 -8.39 3.91 -2.60
N ASP A 163 -7.99 2.62 -2.62
CA ASP A 163 -6.60 2.24 -2.86
C ASP A 163 -6.11 2.72 -4.23
N PHE A 164 -6.95 2.62 -5.26
CA PHE A 164 -6.65 3.10 -6.62
C PHE A 164 -6.42 4.61 -6.68
N LYS A 165 -7.19 5.40 -5.93
CA LYS A 165 -7.11 6.88 -5.96
C LYS A 165 -6.08 7.48 -5.01
N SER A 166 -5.65 6.73 -4.00
CA SER A 166 -4.70 7.23 -3.00
C SER A 166 -3.41 6.42 -3.04
N PHE A 167 -3.39 5.22 -2.50
CA PHE A 167 -2.18 4.42 -2.35
C PHE A 167 -1.48 4.12 -3.69
N LEU A 168 -2.25 3.79 -4.74
CA LEU A 168 -1.65 3.58 -6.06
C LEU A 168 -1.03 4.86 -6.63
N THR A 169 -1.76 5.97 -6.59
CA THR A 169 -1.32 7.21 -7.23
C THR A 169 -0.25 7.97 -6.45
N GLU A 170 -0.33 7.94 -5.12
CA GLU A 170 0.52 8.77 -4.25
C GLU A 170 1.72 8.00 -3.67
N ASP A 171 1.70 6.66 -3.76
CA ASP A 171 2.80 5.81 -3.28
C ASP A 171 3.36 4.93 -4.42
N VAL A 172 2.59 3.94 -4.89
CA VAL A 172 3.11 2.90 -5.79
C VAL A 172 3.64 3.48 -7.10
N LEU A 173 2.86 4.35 -7.77
CA LEU A 173 3.25 4.94 -9.06
C LEU A 173 4.34 5.99 -8.89
N VAL A 174 4.33 6.79 -7.83
CA VAL A 174 5.41 7.75 -7.52
C VAL A 174 6.72 7.00 -7.32
N LYS A 175 6.70 5.96 -6.51
CA LYS A 175 7.88 5.11 -6.27
C LYS A 175 8.45 4.54 -7.54
N ILE A 176 7.61 3.94 -8.38
CA ILE A 176 8.04 3.32 -9.62
C ILE A 176 8.59 4.36 -10.58
N ASP A 177 7.87 5.46 -10.77
CA ASP A 177 8.28 6.54 -11.67
C ASP A 177 9.62 7.14 -11.24
N ARG A 178 9.75 7.58 -10.00
CA ARG A 178 10.98 8.20 -9.49
C ARG A 178 12.18 7.25 -9.56
N SER A 179 12.00 5.99 -9.13
CA SER A 179 13.07 4.97 -9.18
C SER A 179 13.48 4.62 -10.60
N SER A 180 12.55 4.44 -11.51
CA SER A 180 12.85 4.03 -12.88
C SER A 180 13.40 5.17 -13.72
N MET A 181 12.82 6.37 -13.57
CA MET A 181 13.28 7.55 -14.32
C MET A 181 14.65 8.05 -13.85
N ALA A 182 15.04 7.80 -12.59
CA ALA A 182 16.41 8.03 -12.13
C ALA A 182 17.48 7.31 -13.01
N HIS A 183 17.06 6.20 -13.62
CA HIS A 183 17.90 5.41 -14.53
C HIS A 183 17.46 5.49 -15.99
N SER A 184 16.58 6.42 -16.36
CA SER A 184 16.01 6.57 -17.71
C SER A 184 15.37 5.26 -18.22
N LEU A 185 14.71 4.51 -17.35
CA LEU A 185 13.98 3.29 -17.65
C LEU A 185 12.48 3.60 -17.66
N GLU A 186 11.77 3.34 -18.76
CA GLU A 186 10.33 3.51 -18.84
C GLU A 186 9.61 2.25 -18.34
N VAL A 187 8.75 2.40 -17.33
CA VAL A 187 7.90 1.31 -16.84
C VAL A 187 6.47 1.55 -17.30
N ARG A 188 5.88 0.57 -17.96
CA ARG A 188 4.47 0.56 -18.37
C ARG A 188 3.70 -0.48 -17.59
N SER A 189 2.52 -0.11 -17.08
CA SER A 189 1.64 -0.98 -16.28
C SER A 189 0.38 -1.33 -17.07
N PRO A 190 0.33 -2.47 -17.79
CA PRO A 190 -0.80 -2.85 -18.64
C PRO A 190 -2.12 -2.95 -17.88
N PHE A 191 -2.10 -3.28 -16.58
CA PHE A 191 -3.31 -3.30 -15.75
C PHE A 191 -3.96 -1.91 -15.61
N LEU A 192 -3.21 -0.84 -15.82
CA LEU A 192 -3.69 0.53 -15.72
C LEU A 192 -4.20 1.07 -17.06
N SER A 193 -4.37 0.24 -18.09
CA SER A 193 -5.09 0.66 -19.28
C SER A 193 -6.54 0.97 -18.95
N LYS A 194 -7.12 1.96 -19.64
CA LYS A 194 -8.50 2.41 -19.42
C LYS A 194 -9.50 1.25 -19.48
N GLU A 195 -9.33 0.36 -20.44
CA GLU A 195 -10.21 -0.77 -20.67
C GLU A 195 -10.20 -1.75 -19.50
N ILE A 196 -9.01 -2.02 -18.92
CA ILE A 196 -8.87 -2.92 -17.77
C ILE A 196 -9.42 -2.26 -16.50
N ILE A 197 -9.18 -0.97 -16.30
CA ILE A 197 -9.73 -0.21 -15.16
C ILE A 197 -11.27 -0.24 -15.21
N GLU A 198 -11.85 0.12 -16.34
CA GLU A 198 -13.30 0.11 -16.51
C GLU A 198 -13.88 -1.31 -16.32
N PHE A 199 -13.27 -2.32 -16.92
CA PHE A 199 -13.66 -3.71 -16.73
C PHE A 199 -13.63 -4.14 -15.28
N ALA A 200 -12.52 -3.85 -14.56
CA ALA A 200 -12.36 -4.25 -13.18
C ALA A 200 -13.41 -3.64 -12.24
N PHE A 201 -13.77 -2.35 -12.44
CA PHE A 201 -14.74 -1.67 -11.59
C PHE A 201 -16.20 -1.91 -11.99
N THR A 202 -16.49 -2.18 -13.27
CA THR A 202 -17.88 -2.26 -13.76
C THR A 202 -18.36 -3.68 -14.01
N ARG A 203 -17.48 -4.62 -14.37
CA ARG A 203 -17.81 -5.96 -14.84
C ARG A 203 -17.36 -7.09 -13.92
N VAL A 204 -16.28 -6.90 -13.15
CA VAL A 204 -15.76 -7.97 -12.32
C VAL A 204 -16.48 -7.99 -10.96
N PRO A 205 -17.26 -9.04 -10.66
CA PRO A 205 -17.93 -9.18 -9.37
C PRO A 205 -16.94 -9.46 -8.25
N ASP A 206 -17.29 -9.08 -7.02
CA ASP A 206 -16.44 -9.22 -5.84
C ASP A 206 -15.90 -10.64 -5.61
N GLN A 207 -16.72 -11.65 -5.88
CA GLN A 207 -16.35 -13.06 -5.72
C GLN A 207 -15.21 -13.49 -6.64
N LEU A 208 -15.01 -12.80 -7.77
CA LEU A 208 -13.89 -13.02 -8.67
C LEU A 208 -12.66 -12.18 -8.30
N LYS A 209 -12.81 -11.25 -7.37
CA LYS A 209 -11.70 -10.49 -6.77
C LYS A 209 -11.25 -11.17 -5.47
N ILE A 210 -12.13 -11.18 -4.46
CA ILE A 210 -11.88 -11.78 -3.14
C ILE A 210 -13.04 -12.72 -2.78
N HIS A 211 -12.74 -13.97 -2.46
CA HIS A 211 -13.73 -14.94 -1.97
C HIS A 211 -13.08 -15.97 -1.05
N GLN A 212 -13.72 -16.28 0.08
CA GLN A 212 -13.27 -17.30 1.06
C GLN A 212 -11.78 -17.17 1.43
N GLY A 213 -11.31 -15.96 1.68
CA GLY A 213 -9.92 -15.70 2.06
C GLY A 213 -8.91 -15.73 0.92
N ARG A 214 -9.34 -16.04 -0.30
CA ARG A 214 -8.50 -16.03 -1.51
C ARG A 214 -8.60 -14.67 -2.20
N LYS A 215 -7.47 -14.21 -2.75
CA LYS A 215 -7.29 -12.91 -3.39
C LYS A 215 -6.98 -13.08 -4.88
N LYS A 216 -7.29 -12.04 -5.69
CA LYS A 216 -6.99 -11.99 -7.14
C LYS A 216 -7.51 -13.23 -7.89
N ILE A 217 -8.73 -13.66 -7.61
CA ILE A 217 -9.27 -14.94 -8.10
C ILE A 217 -9.29 -14.97 -9.64
N ILE A 218 -9.82 -13.92 -10.28
CA ILE A 218 -9.89 -13.84 -11.73
C ILE A 218 -8.51 -13.93 -12.39
N LEU A 219 -7.49 -13.25 -11.81
CA LEU A 219 -6.13 -13.29 -12.35
C LEU A 219 -5.49 -14.67 -12.15
N LYS A 220 -5.75 -15.33 -11.03
CA LYS A 220 -5.29 -16.71 -10.79
C LYS A 220 -5.97 -17.70 -11.73
N LEU A 221 -7.25 -17.52 -12.02
CA LEU A 221 -7.97 -18.34 -13.00
C LEU A 221 -7.41 -18.15 -14.42
N LEU A 222 -7.12 -16.93 -14.81
CA LEU A 222 -6.47 -16.62 -16.08
C LEU A 222 -5.07 -17.22 -16.12
N GLY A 223 -4.26 -17.00 -15.11
CA GLY A 223 -2.90 -17.53 -15.01
C GLY A 223 -2.85 -19.07 -15.13
N LYS A 224 -3.83 -19.79 -14.53
CA LYS A 224 -3.92 -21.25 -14.67
C LYS A 224 -4.14 -21.73 -16.11
N LYS A 225 -4.66 -20.86 -16.98
CA LYS A 225 -4.89 -21.19 -18.42
C LYS A 225 -3.65 -20.96 -19.27
N ILE A 226 -2.82 -19.98 -18.90
CA ILE A 226 -1.69 -19.52 -19.73
C ILE A 226 -0.31 -19.87 -19.16
N LEU A 227 -0.20 -20.10 -17.85
CA LEU A 227 1.06 -20.44 -17.20
C LEU A 227 1.24 -21.96 -17.06
N PRO A 228 2.48 -22.42 -16.97
CA PRO A 228 2.77 -23.83 -16.75
C PRO A 228 2.08 -24.41 -15.50
N LYS A 229 1.64 -25.68 -15.54
CA LYS A 229 0.95 -26.33 -14.41
C LYS A 229 1.75 -26.36 -13.11
N LYS A 230 3.09 -26.24 -13.18
CA LYS A 230 3.99 -26.16 -12.02
C LYS A 230 4.02 -24.79 -11.34
N PHE A 231 3.38 -23.77 -11.93
CA PHE A 231 3.39 -22.43 -11.36
C PHE A 231 2.59 -22.36 -10.06
N ILE A 232 3.24 -21.90 -8.99
CA ILE A 232 2.64 -21.81 -7.64
C ILE A 232 2.09 -20.40 -7.43
N PHE A 233 0.77 -20.23 -7.56
CA PHE A 233 0.10 -18.94 -7.38
C PHE A 233 0.03 -18.44 -5.92
N GLU A 234 0.30 -19.30 -4.96
CA GLU A 234 0.13 -18.99 -3.53
C GLU A 234 1.40 -18.41 -2.91
N ARG A 235 2.54 -18.60 -3.57
CA ARG A 235 3.83 -18.09 -3.11
C ARG A 235 3.97 -16.61 -3.54
N LYS A 236 3.26 -15.71 -2.83
CA LYS A 236 3.50 -14.28 -2.98
C LYS A 236 4.47 -13.83 -1.89
N GLN A 237 5.65 -13.41 -2.30
CA GLN A 237 6.57 -12.66 -1.47
C GLN A 237 6.42 -11.18 -1.81
N GLY A 238 6.18 -10.33 -0.80
CA GLY A 238 6.18 -8.88 -1.00
C GLY A 238 7.58 -8.40 -1.40
N PHE A 239 7.64 -7.30 -2.10
CA PHE A 239 8.88 -6.59 -2.40
C PHE A 239 9.25 -5.77 -1.15
N SER A 240 9.53 -6.47 -0.05
CA SER A 240 9.85 -5.87 1.25
C SER A 240 11.36 -5.79 1.42
N PHE A 241 11.79 -4.71 2.01
CA PHE A 241 13.18 -4.47 2.32
C PHE A 241 13.36 -4.50 3.85
N PRO A 242 14.33 -5.24 4.40
CA PRO A 242 14.49 -5.43 5.83
C PRO A 242 15.21 -4.24 6.48
N ILE A 243 14.58 -3.06 6.44
CA ILE A 243 15.19 -1.80 6.91
C ILE A 243 15.57 -1.88 8.38
N ASP A 244 14.75 -2.55 9.21
CA ASP A 244 15.02 -2.71 10.65
C ASP A 244 16.34 -3.45 10.90
N GLN A 245 16.67 -4.46 10.07
CA GLN A 245 17.91 -5.21 10.20
C GLN A 245 19.11 -4.40 9.69
N LEU A 246 18.92 -3.58 8.67
CA LEU A 246 19.98 -2.72 8.14
C LEU A 246 20.35 -1.61 9.13
N LEU A 247 19.37 -0.99 9.75
CA LEU A 247 19.60 0.06 10.75
C LEU A 247 20.42 -0.43 11.97
N LEU A 248 20.51 -1.74 12.17
CA LEU A 248 21.35 -2.35 13.21
C LEU A 248 22.80 -2.60 12.76
N GLN A 249 23.12 -2.40 11.48
CA GLN A 249 24.49 -2.50 10.97
C GLN A 249 25.24 -1.20 11.24
N ASP A 250 26.52 -1.31 11.57
CA ASP A 250 27.33 -0.16 12.02
C ASP A 250 27.40 0.96 10.99
N ASP A 251 27.62 0.62 9.70
CA ASP A 251 27.70 1.57 8.60
C ASP A 251 26.40 2.33 8.35
N TRP A 252 25.25 1.67 8.48
CA TRP A 252 23.93 2.31 8.39
C TRP A 252 23.61 3.17 9.61
N SER A 253 23.93 2.66 10.78
CA SER A 253 23.75 3.39 12.03
C SER A 253 24.59 4.67 12.06
N GLU A 254 25.86 4.60 11.66
CA GLU A 254 26.77 5.75 11.57
C GLU A 254 26.28 6.77 10.54
N TYR A 255 25.87 6.31 9.35
CA TYR A 255 25.33 7.18 8.29
C TYR A 255 24.11 7.98 8.78
N PHE A 256 23.12 7.31 9.40
CA PHE A 256 21.95 8.02 9.89
C PHE A 256 22.23 8.91 11.09
N ALA A 257 23.13 8.50 12.00
CA ALA A 257 23.55 9.35 13.11
C ALA A 257 24.20 10.65 12.60
N GLU A 258 25.06 10.57 11.59
CA GLU A 258 25.66 11.75 10.96
C GLU A 258 24.60 12.68 10.35
N LYS A 259 23.61 12.12 9.63
CA LYS A 259 22.56 12.92 8.95
C LYS A 259 21.55 13.56 9.91
N ILE A 260 21.29 12.94 11.07
CA ILE A 260 20.29 13.43 12.03
C ILE A 260 20.92 14.40 13.06
N LEU A 261 22.19 14.19 13.43
CA LEU A 261 22.84 14.95 14.48
C LEU A 261 23.62 16.18 13.98
N ASN A 262 23.89 16.28 12.68
CA ASN A 262 24.52 17.42 12.02
C ASN A 262 23.56 18.16 11.12
#